data_df5c8bb7fdeefdfb8aa41e56d257a852
#
_entry.id   df5c8bb7fdeefdfb8aa41e56d257a852
#
_cell.length_a   1.000
_cell.length_b   1.000
_cell.length_c   1.000
_cell.angle_alpha   90.00
_cell.angle_beta   90.00
_cell.angle_gamma   90.00
#
_symmetry.space_group_name_H-M   'P 1'
#
loop_
_entity.id
_entity.type
_entity.pdbx_description
1 polymer ?
#
loop_
_entity_poly.entity_id
_entity_poly.type
_entity_poly.pdbx_seq_one_letter_code
_entity_poly.pdbx_strand_id
1 'polypeptide(L)'
;MIDLAIDLSPVRSQFPALQETDEQGHPHVFFDGPGGTQVPQSVIEAMAGYFVKANANKGGYFITSHRNDKVIDDARAAMADFLNAPSPQEIVFGANMTTLTYSLSRSIARRLKPGDEIIVTRLDHDANVSPWLALEEQDITVKMADFDVEDCRLDLSHLASLLTDQTKLVAVGYASNAVGTINPIPRIAAMAHNVGAWLWVDAVHYAPHGPIDVQRLGCDFLVCSAYKFFGPHVGVLWGKFDLLEQLSAYQVRPANPKVPYRFETGTLNQEGLAGVTAAVDYLAGVGRAYGATFDGNSAFDGRRQELKQAMQAIATYERRLFTEMIAGLQSLPGITLYGITDPAEFDERCPTIAFTRDGFTPAQIAAYLGERGIFVWDGNYYAINVTERLGVEASGGMVRVGLAHYNTQEEVDRFLTALKEMT
;
A
#
# COMPACT_ATOMS: atom_id res chain seq x y z
N MET A 1 0.73 -15.67 -23.43
CA MET A 1 0.44 -14.31 -22.93
C MET A 1 0.30 -13.40 -24.14
N ILE A 2 -0.80 -12.64 -24.23
CA ILE A 2 -0.95 -11.59 -25.25
C ILE A 2 0.01 -10.48 -24.81
N ASP A 3 1.04 -10.24 -25.61
CA ASP A 3 1.95 -9.10 -25.44
C ASP A 3 1.16 -7.82 -25.78
N LEU A 4 0.41 -7.32 -24.81
CA LEU A 4 -0.30 -6.06 -24.91
C LEU A 4 0.71 -4.96 -24.61
N ALA A 5 1.27 -4.37 -25.66
CA ALA A 5 2.15 -3.20 -25.55
C ALA A 5 1.35 -1.98 -25.06
N ILE A 6 1.02 -1.95 -23.75
CA ILE A 6 0.40 -0.79 -23.11
C ILE A 6 1.50 0.23 -22.84
N ASP A 7 1.24 1.46 -23.30
CA ASP A 7 2.08 2.62 -22.99
C ASP A 7 1.31 3.59 -22.10
N LEU A 8 1.72 3.71 -20.84
CA LEU A 8 1.19 4.68 -19.88
C LEU A 8 2.06 5.94 -19.78
N SER A 9 3.14 6.07 -20.55
CA SER A 9 4.01 7.26 -20.50
C SER A 9 3.25 8.59 -20.66
N PRO A 10 2.15 8.70 -21.42
CA PRO A 10 1.41 9.96 -21.53
C PRO A 10 0.78 10.44 -20.20
N VAL A 11 0.57 9.56 -19.21
CA VAL A 11 0.00 9.97 -17.92
C VAL A 11 0.93 10.86 -17.11
N ARG A 12 2.27 10.83 -17.38
CA ARG A 12 3.29 11.66 -16.71
C ARG A 12 2.96 13.16 -16.73
N SER A 13 2.35 13.65 -17.81
CA SER A 13 1.98 15.06 -17.94
C SER A 13 0.95 15.51 -16.89
N GLN A 14 0.26 14.58 -16.25
CA GLN A 14 -0.71 14.86 -15.19
C GLN A 14 -0.04 15.04 -13.81
N PHE A 15 1.26 14.74 -13.68
CA PHE A 15 2.01 14.83 -12.43
C PHE A 15 2.98 16.03 -12.48
N PRO A 16 2.68 17.16 -11.81
CA PRO A 16 3.53 18.35 -11.85
C PRO A 16 4.96 18.11 -11.38
N ALA A 17 5.15 17.30 -10.32
CA ALA A 17 6.47 17.01 -9.78
C ALA A 17 7.39 16.29 -10.77
N LEU A 18 6.84 15.53 -11.73
CA LEU A 18 7.63 14.87 -12.77
C LEU A 18 8.11 15.80 -13.87
N GLN A 19 7.69 17.07 -13.84
CA GLN A 19 8.16 18.11 -14.75
C GLN A 19 9.32 18.91 -14.16
N GLU A 20 9.62 18.75 -12.87
CA GLU A 20 10.75 19.38 -12.20
C GLU A 20 12.07 18.83 -12.72
N THR A 21 13.07 19.70 -12.83
CA THR A 21 14.42 19.38 -13.32
C THR A 21 15.48 19.86 -12.33
N ASP A 22 16.67 19.27 -12.40
CA ASP A 22 17.84 19.76 -11.70
C ASP A 22 18.35 21.10 -12.30
N GLU A 23 19.41 21.67 -11.71
CA GLU A 23 20.02 22.92 -12.19
C GLU A 23 20.60 22.83 -13.62
N GLN A 24 20.85 21.61 -14.11
CA GLN A 24 21.35 21.34 -15.45
C GLN A 24 20.23 21.09 -16.47
N GLY A 25 18.96 21.08 -16.01
CA GLY A 25 17.79 20.86 -16.85
C GLY A 25 17.46 19.37 -17.07
N HIS A 26 18.05 18.43 -16.32
CA HIS A 26 17.70 17.02 -16.40
C HIS A 26 16.47 16.73 -15.52
N PRO A 27 15.48 15.96 -16.00
CA PRO A 27 14.33 15.60 -15.21
C PRO A 27 14.73 14.67 -14.05
N HIS A 28 14.07 14.83 -12.90
CA HIS A 28 14.22 13.92 -11.78
C HIS A 28 13.57 12.57 -12.07
N VAL A 29 14.19 11.51 -11.54
CA VAL A 29 13.71 10.13 -11.62
C VAL A 29 13.22 9.70 -10.24
N PHE A 30 11.92 9.45 -10.13
CA PHE A 30 11.27 9.07 -8.87
C PHE A 30 11.11 7.55 -8.77
N PHE A 31 12.12 6.88 -8.25
CA PHE A 31 12.08 5.46 -7.89
C PHE A 31 11.86 5.24 -6.38
N ASP A 32 11.45 6.29 -5.69
CA ASP A 32 11.13 6.29 -4.27
C ASP A 32 9.66 5.96 -3.96
N GLY A 33 8.87 5.59 -4.98
CA GLY A 33 7.44 5.30 -4.90
C GLY A 33 6.98 4.42 -3.72
N PRO A 34 7.72 3.37 -3.31
CA PRO A 34 7.40 2.61 -2.10
C PRO A 34 7.41 3.43 -0.81
N GLY A 35 8.11 4.57 -0.77
CA GLY A 35 8.08 5.56 0.30
C GLY A 35 6.85 6.47 0.25
N GLY A 36 6.35 6.76 -0.95
CA GLY A 36 5.18 7.60 -1.27
C GLY A 36 5.20 7.98 -2.73
N THR A 37 4.05 7.95 -3.39
CA THR A 37 3.95 8.28 -4.82
C THR A 37 3.81 9.80 -5.02
N GLN A 38 4.13 10.27 -6.23
CA GLN A 38 3.77 11.62 -6.64
C GLN A 38 2.25 11.74 -6.83
N VAL A 39 1.72 12.96 -6.80
CA VAL A 39 0.28 13.22 -6.91
C VAL A 39 -0.07 13.88 -8.24
N PRO A 40 -1.19 13.49 -8.89
CA PRO A 40 -1.64 14.15 -10.10
C PRO A 40 -2.20 15.56 -9.79
N GLN A 41 -2.17 16.44 -10.78
CA GLN A 41 -2.67 17.81 -10.70
C GLN A 41 -4.12 17.88 -10.20
N SER A 42 -4.97 16.92 -10.61
CA SER A 42 -6.36 16.83 -10.17
C SER A 42 -6.52 16.70 -8.65
N VAL A 43 -5.59 15.99 -7.99
CA VAL A 43 -5.58 15.85 -6.52
C VAL A 43 -5.25 17.17 -5.85
N ILE A 44 -4.23 17.88 -6.35
CA ILE A 44 -3.83 19.20 -5.86
C ILE A 44 -4.99 20.18 -5.98
N GLU A 45 -5.65 20.22 -7.14
CA GLU A 45 -6.80 21.08 -7.42
C GLU A 45 -8.02 20.75 -6.56
N ALA A 46 -8.30 19.47 -6.31
CA ALA A 46 -9.39 19.05 -5.46
C ALA A 46 -9.21 19.53 -4.02
N MET A 47 -7.99 19.37 -3.48
CA MET A 47 -7.66 19.83 -2.12
C MET A 47 -7.72 21.36 -2.01
N ALA A 48 -7.14 22.10 -2.97
CA ALA A 48 -7.22 23.56 -3.01
C ALA A 48 -8.67 24.03 -3.17
N GLY A 49 -9.43 23.37 -4.03
CA GLY A 49 -10.84 23.68 -4.28
C GLY A 49 -11.74 23.45 -3.05
N TYR A 50 -11.40 22.49 -2.19
CA TYR A 50 -12.10 22.26 -0.94
C TYR A 50 -12.06 23.51 -0.04
N PHE A 51 -10.87 24.10 0.17
CA PHE A 51 -10.72 25.29 1.01
C PHE A 51 -11.54 26.47 0.52
N VAL A 52 -11.73 26.60 -0.79
CA VAL A 52 -12.50 27.70 -1.39
C VAL A 52 -14.02 27.47 -1.31
N LYS A 53 -14.48 26.21 -1.49
CA LYS A 53 -15.88 25.92 -1.78
C LYS A 53 -16.63 25.19 -0.66
N ALA A 54 -15.93 24.42 0.19
CA ALA A 54 -16.54 23.48 1.13
C ALA A 54 -15.93 23.53 2.55
N ASN A 55 -15.00 24.46 2.82
CA ASN A 55 -14.34 24.55 4.12
C ASN A 55 -15.32 24.90 5.24
N ALA A 56 -15.89 23.90 5.87
CA ALA A 56 -16.84 23.99 6.97
C ALA A 56 -16.86 22.68 7.77
N ASN A 57 -17.35 22.72 9.00
CA ASN A 57 -17.64 21.48 9.73
C ASN A 57 -18.92 20.82 9.20
N LYS A 58 -19.07 19.50 9.45
CA LYS A 58 -20.21 18.70 8.99
C LYS A 58 -21.51 18.98 9.74
N GLY A 59 -22.65 18.72 9.09
CA GLY A 59 -23.99 18.70 9.71
C GLY A 59 -24.61 20.06 9.96
N GLY A 60 -24.05 21.16 9.42
CA GLY A 60 -24.62 22.50 9.51
C GLY A 60 -25.69 22.74 8.44
N TYR A 61 -26.60 23.69 8.71
CA TYR A 61 -27.73 24.04 7.83
C TYR A 61 -27.38 25.15 6.82
N PHE A 62 -26.14 25.13 6.29
CA PHE A 62 -25.66 26.14 5.34
C PHE A 62 -24.79 25.50 4.25
N ILE A 63 -24.67 26.20 3.13
CA ILE A 63 -24.18 25.64 1.86
C ILE A 63 -22.79 25.01 1.94
N THR A 64 -21.84 25.62 2.67
CA THR A 64 -20.48 25.06 2.77
C THR A 64 -20.45 23.77 3.59
N SER A 65 -21.28 23.67 4.65
CA SER A 65 -21.42 22.42 5.41
C SER A 65 -22.07 21.30 4.58
N HIS A 66 -23.11 21.60 3.81
CA HIS A 66 -23.70 20.60 2.89
C HIS A 66 -22.70 20.12 1.85
N ARG A 67 -21.85 21.02 1.32
CA ARG A 67 -20.78 20.64 0.39
C ARG A 67 -19.73 19.77 1.05
N ASN A 68 -19.39 20.07 2.31
CA ASN A 68 -18.46 19.26 3.08
C ASN A 68 -19.03 17.86 3.38
N ASP A 69 -20.30 17.76 3.77
CA ASP A 69 -20.97 16.45 3.97
C ASP A 69 -20.84 15.59 2.68
N LYS A 70 -21.09 16.23 1.52
CA LYS A 70 -20.92 15.55 0.23
C LYS A 70 -19.48 15.09 -0.04
N VAL A 71 -18.45 15.88 0.31
CA VAL A 71 -17.04 15.49 0.17
C VAL A 71 -16.74 14.24 0.97
N ILE A 72 -17.24 14.14 2.20
CA ILE A 72 -17.05 12.96 3.06
C ILE A 72 -17.73 11.72 2.44
N ASP A 73 -18.98 11.88 1.99
CA ASP A 73 -19.75 10.77 1.40
C ASP A 73 -19.14 10.31 0.06
N ASP A 74 -18.71 11.24 -0.78
CA ASP A 74 -18.05 10.94 -2.05
C ASP A 74 -16.72 10.17 -1.83
N ALA A 75 -15.93 10.54 -0.81
CA ALA A 75 -14.69 9.85 -0.48
C ALA A 75 -14.93 8.42 0.01
N ARG A 76 -15.99 8.20 0.83
CA ARG A 76 -16.37 6.84 1.24
C ARG A 76 -16.82 5.99 0.06
N ALA A 77 -17.64 6.54 -0.82
CA ALA A 77 -18.08 5.85 -2.03
C ALA A 77 -16.90 5.55 -2.96
N ALA A 78 -15.95 6.49 -3.11
CA ALA A 78 -14.75 6.28 -3.92
C ALA A 78 -13.89 5.13 -3.39
N MET A 79 -13.64 5.10 -2.08
CA MET A 79 -12.86 4.04 -1.47
C MET A 79 -13.60 2.69 -1.46
N ALA A 80 -14.93 2.69 -1.31
CA ALA A 80 -15.72 1.48 -1.43
C ALA A 80 -15.64 0.89 -2.85
N ASP A 81 -15.61 1.73 -3.88
CA ASP A 81 -15.41 1.26 -5.26
C ASP A 81 -13.98 0.77 -5.50
N PHE A 82 -12.97 1.47 -4.98
CA PHE A 82 -11.56 1.09 -5.13
C PHE A 82 -11.26 -0.27 -4.51
N LEU A 83 -11.78 -0.52 -3.30
CA LEU A 83 -11.59 -1.77 -2.56
C LEU A 83 -12.61 -2.86 -2.92
N ASN A 84 -13.60 -2.58 -3.75
CA ASN A 84 -14.78 -3.42 -3.98
C ASN A 84 -15.51 -3.78 -2.67
N ALA A 85 -15.65 -2.80 -1.77
CA ALA A 85 -16.41 -2.98 -0.52
C ALA A 85 -17.92 -3.07 -0.80
N PRO A 86 -18.67 -3.90 -0.04
CA PRO A 86 -20.12 -3.99 -0.16
C PRO A 86 -20.84 -2.67 0.12
N SER A 87 -20.31 -1.87 1.05
CA SER A 87 -20.93 -0.61 1.49
C SER A 87 -19.90 0.48 1.80
N PRO A 88 -20.18 1.75 1.46
CA PRO A 88 -19.40 2.88 1.96
C PRO A 88 -19.34 2.98 3.50
N GLN A 89 -20.31 2.40 4.21
CA GLN A 89 -20.32 2.38 5.68
C GLN A 89 -19.25 1.48 6.30
N GLU A 90 -18.59 0.65 5.49
CA GLU A 90 -17.45 -0.18 5.91
C GLU A 90 -16.11 0.54 5.81
N ILE A 91 -16.11 1.81 5.33
CA ILE A 91 -14.91 2.62 5.17
C ILE A 91 -14.75 3.57 6.36
N VAL A 92 -13.60 3.50 7.02
CA VAL A 92 -13.18 4.36 8.14
C VAL A 92 -11.96 5.17 7.72
N PHE A 93 -11.98 6.48 7.97
CA PHE A 93 -10.85 7.35 7.68
C PHE A 93 -10.05 7.71 8.94
N GLY A 94 -8.74 7.92 8.75
CA GLY A 94 -7.83 8.37 9.81
C GLY A 94 -6.63 9.11 9.23
N ALA A 95 -5.69 9.51 10.09
CA ALA A 95 -4.52 10.26 9.66
C ALA A 95 -3.61 9.45 8.72
N ASN A 96 -3.44 8.17 9.00
CA ASN A 96 -2.68 7.19 8.21
C ASN A 96 -3.02 5.78 8.68
N MET A 97 -2.55 4.77 7.93
CA MET A 97 -2.74 3.36 8.27
C MET A 97 -2.25 3.03 9.68
N THR A 98 -1.05 3.48 10.05
CA THR A 98 -0.42 3.17 11.35
C THR A 98 -1.30 3.60 12.52
N THR A 99 -1.82 4.84 12.50
CA THR A 99 -2.75 5.34 13.52
C THR A 99 -4.06 4.57 13.56
N LEU A 100 -4.59 4.17 12.41
CA LEU A 100 -5.79 3.34 12.34
C LEU A 100 -5.55 1.96 12.94
N THR A 101 -4.42 1.31 12.63
CA THR A 101 -4.05 0.01 13.19
C THR A 101 -3.90 0.08 14.70
N TYR A 102 -3.20 1.08 15.24
CA TYR A 102 -3.13 1.30 16.70
C TYR A 102 -4.49 1.58 17.35
N SER A 103 -5.38 2.29 16.67
CA SER A 103 -6.72 2.57 17.20
C SER A 103 -7.57 1.31 17.24
N LEU A 104 -7.58 0.55 16.14
CA LEU A 104 -8.39 -0.66 16.04
C LEU A 104 -7.81 -1.82 16.87
N SER A 105 -6.48 -1.95 16.98
CA SER A 105 -5.87 -2.98 17.84
C SER A 105 -6.35 -2.85 19.29
N ARG A 106 -6.46 -1.62 19.82
CA ARG A 106 -7.02 -1.37 21.15
C ARG A 106 -8.52 -1.72 21.26
N SER A 107 -9.27 -1.50 20.18
CA SER A 107 -10.69 -1.87 20.13
C SER A 107 -10.86 -3.39 20.07
N ILE A 108 -10.01 -4.07 19.32
CA ILE A 108 -9.96 -5.54 19.21
C ILE A 108 -9.51 -6.16 20.53
N ALA A 109 -8.49 -5.58 21.19
CA ALA A 109 -7.96 -6.05 22.47
C ALA A 109 -9.05 -6.15 23.57
N ARG A 110 -10.08 -5.30 23.53
CA ARG A 110 -11.21 -5.38 24.48
C ARG A 110 -12.04 -6.67 24.36
N ARG A 111 -11.85 -7.42 23.31
CA ARG A 111 -12.51 -8.74 23.09
C ARG A 111 -11.59 -9.92 23.40
N LEU A 112 -10.30 -9.65 23.53
CA LEU A 112 -9.31 -10.66 23.82
C LEU A 112 -9.21 -10.93 25.33
N LYS A 113 -8.65 -12.08 25.66
CA LYS A 113 -8.42 -12.55 27.04
C LYS A 113 -6.94 -12.90 27.19
N PRO A 114 -6.38 -12.86 28.41
CA PRO A 114 -5.06 -13.40 28.69
C PRO A 114 -4.90 -14.81 28.12
N GLY A 115 -3.82 -15.03 27.38
CA GLY A 115 -3.53 -16.29 26.69
C GLY A 115 -4.12 -16.42 25.27
N ASP A 116 -4.95 -15.49 24.82
CA ASP A 116 -5.30 -15.42 23.39
C ASP A 116 -4.05 -15.06 22.56
N GLU A 117 -4.04 -15.50 21.30
CA GLU A 117 -2.88 -15.40 20.42
C GLU A 117 -3.18 -14.51 19.20
N ILE A 118 -2.17 -13.74 18.80
CA ILE A 118 -2.14 -13.00 17.54
C ILE A 118 -0.92 -13.47 16.74
N ILE A 119 -1.07 -13.65 15.43
CA ILE A 119 0.04 -13.96 14.55
C ILE A 119 0.32 -12.76 13.65
N VAL A 120 1.58 -12.31 13.63
CA VAL A 120 2.13 -11.33 12.69
C VAL A 120 3.18 -11.99 11.80
N THR A 121 3.73 -11.30 10.80
CA THR A 121 4.78 -11.88 9.95
C THR A 121 6.08 -11.07 9.99
N ARG A 122 7.22 -11.75 9.76
CA ARG A 122 8.53 -11.10 9.61
C ARG A 122 8.65 -10.31 8.30
N LEU A 123 7.78 -10.56 7.35
CA LEU A 123 7.80 -9.94 6.03
C LEU A 123 7.14 -8.55 6.02
N ASP A 124 6.48 -8.16 7.11
CA ASP A 124 5.65 -6.98 7.20
C ASP A 124 6.41 -5.69 7.53
N HIS A 125 5.81 -4.58 7.12
CA HIS A 125 6.13 -3.27 7.66
C HIS A 125 5.78 -3.23 9.16
N ASP A 126 6.62 -2.61 9.98
CA ASP A 126 6.47 -2.59 11.45
C ASP A 126 5.16 -1.93 11.93
N ALA A 127 4.55 -1.07 11.14
CA ALA A 127 3.21 -0.55 11.41
C ALA A 127 2.10 -1.62 11.42
N ASN A 128 2.36 -2.80 10.83
CA ASN A 128 1.49 -3.98 10.91
C ASN A 128 1.98 -5.03 11.92
N VAL A 129 3.03 -4.74 12.68
CA VAL A 129 3.62 -5.60 13.71
C VAL A 129 3.49 -4.96 15.08
N SER A 130 4.10 -3.78 15.28
CA SER A 130 4.16 -3.11 16.58
C SER A 130 2.83 -2.85 17.26
N PRO A 131 1.72 -2.50 16.57
CA PRO A 131 0.42 -2.34 17.22
C PRO A 131 -0.13 -3.61 17.89
N TRP A 132 0.28 -4.76 17.38
CA TRP A 132 -0.09 -6.07 17.94
C TRP A 132 0.84 -6.48 19.05
N LEU A 133 2.17 -6.26 18.91
CA LEU A 133 3.16 -6.47 19.99
C LEU A 133 2.82 -5.65 21.25
N ALA A 134 2.27 -4.44 21.10
CA ALA A 134 1.83 -3.61 22.22
C ALA A 134 0.73 -4.28 23.07
N LEU A 135 0.04 -5.29 22.55
CA LEU A 135 -0.99 -6.02 23.31
C LEU A 135 -0.41 -7.09 24.25
N GLU A 136 0.89 -7.40 24.15
CA GLU A 136 1.58 -8.26 25.13
C GLU A 136 1.51 -7.68 26.56
N GLU A 137 1.37 -6.36 26.69
CA GLU A 137 1.10 -5.68 27.97
C GLU A 137 -0.22 -6.15 28.64
N GLN A 138 -1.10 -6.82 27.88
CA GLN A 138 -2.39 -7.35 28.33
C GLN A 138 -2.39 -8.89 28.36
N ASP A 139 -1.22 -9.53 28.45
CA ASP A 139 -1.02 -10.98 28.46
C ASP A 139 -1.54 -11.67 27.17
N ILE A 140 -1.55 -10.95 26.03
CA ILE A 140 -1.80 -11.53 24.72
C ILE A 140 -0.47 -12.04 24.17
N THR A 141 -0.46 -13.26 23.64
CA THR A 141 0.75 -13.83 23.02
C THR A 141 0.84 -13.44 21.55
N VAL A 142 1.93 -12.77 21.15
CA VAL A 142 2.17 -12.46 19.72
C VAL A 142 3.20 -13.42 19.15
N LYS A 143 2.81 -14.17 18.13
CA LYS A 143 3.67 -15.11 17.40
C LYS A 143 4.05 -14.50 16.05
N MET A 144 5.23 -14.85 15.54
CA MET A 144 5.74 -14.26 14.30
C MET A 144 6.04 -15.35 13.26
N ALA A 145 5.27 -15.36 12.16
CA ALA A 145 5.51 -16.26 11.04
C ALA A 145 6.76 -15.83 10.26
N ASP A 146 7.56 -16.80 9.84
CA ASP A 146 8.82 -16.58 9.12
C ASP A 146 8.62 -16.57 7.60
N PHE A 147 9.66 -16.24 6.85
CA PHE A 147 9.72 -16.28 5.40
C PHE A 147 10.99 -16.97 4.92
N ASP A 148 10.98 -17.48 3.70
CA ASP A 148 12.14 -18.06 3.07
C ASP A 148 13.14 -16.97 2.66
N VAL A 149 14.40 -17.11 3.03
CA VAL A 149 15.45 -16.13 2.72
C VAL A 149 15.91 -16.15 1.27
N GLU A 150 15.66 -17.23 0.52
CA GLU A 150 16.10 -17.37 -0.87
C GLU A 150 15.25 -16.50 -1.81
N ASP A 151 13.93 -16.48 -1.61
CA ASP A 151 13.00 -15.77 -2.48
C ASP A 151 12.08 -14.80 -1.74
N CYS A 152 12.22 -14.69 -0.42
CA CYS A 152 11.42 -13.85 0.47
C CYS A 152 9.92 -14.14 0.40
N ARG A 153 9.50 -15.38 0.17
CA ARG A 153 8.11 -15.81 0.30
C ARG A 153 7.76 -16.13 1.74
N LEU A 154 6.57 -15.75 2.16
CA LEU A 154 6.04 -16.12 3.48
C LEU A 154 5.95 -17.64 3.60
N ASP A 155 6.58 -18.21 4.64
CA ASP A 155 6.48 -19.65 4.95
C ASP A 155 5.09 -19.99 5.49
N LEU A 156 4.22 -20.44 4.59
CA LEU A 156 2.87 -20.83 4.95
C LEU A 156 2.82 -22.11 5.79
N SER A 157 3.86 -22.94 5.75
CA SER A 157 3.96 -24.14 6.59
C SER A 157 4.27 -23.75 8.03
N HIS A 158 5.19 -22.79 8.20
CA HIS A 158 5.45 -22.20 9.51
C HIS A 158 4.22 -21.46 10.04
N LEU A 159 3.56 -20.62 9.22
CA LEU A 159 2.31 -19.97 9.61
C LEU A 159 1.27 -20.99 10.09
N ALA A 160 1.08 -22.09 9.35
CA ALA A 160 0.16 -23.16 9.73
C ALA A 160 0.51 -23.79 11.08
N SER A 161 1.79 -23.96 11.38
CA SER A 161 2.26 -24.55 12.65
C SER A 161 2.03 -23.65 13.85
N LEU A 162 1.89 -22.33 13.66
CA LEU A 162 1.62 -21.35 14.71
C LEU A 162 0.14 -21.23 15.07
N LEU A 163 -0.76 -21.61 14.16
CA LEU A 163 -2.21 -21.51 14.34
C LEU A 163 -2.71 -22.52 15.38
N THR A 164 -3.50 -22.03 16.33
CA THR A 164 -4.16 -22.81 17.38
C THR A 164 -5.60 -22.34 17.59
N ASP A 165 -6.36 -23.00 18.45
CA ASP A 165 -7.70 -22.57 18.89
C ASP A 165 -7.66 -21.27 19.74
N GLN A 166 -6.49 -20.89 20.26
CA GLN A 166 -6.27 -19.63 20.96
C GLN A 166 -5.99 -18.46 19.98
N THR A 167 -5.65 -18.74 18.73
CA THR A 167 -5.40 -17.70 17.73
C THR A 167 -6.70 -16.95 17.44
N LYS A 168 -6.69 -15.62 17.61
CA LYS A 168 -7.86 -14.74 17.41
C LYS A 168 -7.71 -13.81 16.22
N LEU A 169 -6.47 -13.56 15.81
CA LEU A 169 -6.18 -12.67 14.67
C LEU A 169 -4.86 -13.08 14.01
N VAL A 170 -4.86 -13.01 12.69
CA VAL A 170 -3.65 -13.04 11.85
C VAL A 170 -3.53 -11.68 11.18
N ALA A 171 -2.41 -10.99 11.36
CA ALA A 171 -2.09 -9.74 10.66
C ALA A 171 -0.98 -10.00 9.63
N VAL A 172 -1.23 -9.64 8.37
CA VAL A 172 -0.33 -9.90 7.26
C VAL A 172 -0.35 -8.77 6.23
N GLY A 173 0.81 -8.39 5.70
CA GLY A 173 0.91 -7.51 4.55
C GLY A 173 0.42 -8.19 3.27
N TYR A 174 -0.33 -7.47 2.43
CA TYR A 174 -0.70 -7.99 1.11
C TYR A 174 0.53 -8.09 0.21
N ALA A 175 1.42 -7.09 0.28
CA ALA A 175 2.73 -7.16 -0.35
C ALA A 175 3.79 -6.55 0.58
N SER A 176 4.99 -7.13 0.57
CA SER A 176 6.13 -6.63 1.33
C SER A 176 6.59 -5.28 0.78
N ASN A 177 6.65 -4.27 1.64
CA ASN A 177 7.18 -2.95 1.28
C ASN A 177 8.70 -2.94 1.10
N ALA A 178 9.40 -3.98 1.56
CA ALA A 178 10.85 -4.09 1.41
C ALA A 178 11.24 -4.81 0.11
N VAL A 179 10.68 -6.00 -0.15
CA VAL A 179 11.13 -6.89 -1.22
C VAL A 179 10.05 -7.15 -2.30
N GLY A 180 8.86 -6.58 -2.15
CA GLY A 180 7.80 -6.62 -3.14
C GLY A 180 6.95 -7.89 -3.18
N THR A 181 7.32 -8.97 -2.49
CA THR A 181 6.60 -10.24 -2.50
C THR A 181 5.12 -10.05 -2.15
N ILE A 182 4.22 -10.62 -2.98
CA ILE A 182 2.77 -10.62 -2.79
C ILE A 182 2.37 -11.89 -2.03
N ASN A 183 1.67 -11.73 -0.92
CA ASN A 183 1.20 -12.86 -0.12
C ASN A 183 -0.14 -13.40 -0.64
N PRO A 184 -0.37 -14.72 -0.60
CA PRO A 184 -1.59 -15.36 -1.09
C PRO A 184 -2.74 -15.19 -0.08
N ILE A 185 -3.29 -13.97 0.03
CA ILE A 185 -4.28 -13.57 1.05
C ILE A 185 -5.49 -14.52 1.13
N PRO A 186 -6.10 -15.00 0.02
CA PRO A 186 -7.23 -15.93 0.13
C PRO A 186 -6.88 -17.24 0.82
N ARG A 187 -5.65 -17.75 0.63
CA ARG A 187 -5.17 -18.96 1.30
C ARG A 187 -4.95 -18.72 2.80
N ILE A 188 -4.36 -17.58 3.14
CA ILE A 188 -4.12 -17.18 4.54
C ILE A 188 -5.46 -16.93 5.25
N ALA A 189 -6.45 -16.32 4.56
CA ALA A 189 -7.80 -16.15 5.10
C ALA A 189 -8.45 -17.49 5.46
N ALA A 190 -8.39 -18.48 4.56
CA ALA A 190 -8.90 -19.80 4.83
C ALA A 190 -8.21 -20.48 6.03
N MET A 191 -6.89 -20.32 6.16
CA MET A 191 -6.11 -20.85 7.29
C MET A 191 -6.53 -20.20 8.61
N ALA A 192 -6.65 -18.87 8.67
CA ALA A 192 -7.08 -18.13 9.86
C ALA A 192 -8.52 -18.50 10.26
N HIS A 193 -9.44 -18.51 9.31
CA HIS A 193 -10.85 -18.81 9.57
C HIS A 193 -11.07 -20.26 10.02
N ASN A 194 -10.25 -21.21 9.60
CA ASN A 194 -10.33 -22.61 10.06
C ASN A 194 -10.14 -22.78 11.58
N VAL A 195 -9.45 -21.85 12.23
CA VAL A 195 -9.29 -21.81 13.70
C VAL A 195 -10.16 -20.72 14.36
N GLY A 196 -11.03 -20.06 13.61
CA GLY A 196 -11.91 -19.00 14.10
C GLY A 196 -11.22 -17.63 14.30
N ALA A 197 -10.02 -17.44 13.76
CA ALA A 197 -9.28 -16.19 13.83
C ALA A 197 -9.70 -15.22 12.72
N TRP A 198 -9.69 -13.91 13.01
CA TRP A 198 -9.85 -12.87 12.00
C TRP A 198 -8.59 -12.65 11.18
N LEU A 199 -8.76 -12.20 9.94
CA LEU A 199 -7.65 -11.78 9.09
C LEU A 199 -7.63 -10.27 8.90
N TRP A 200 -6.53 -9.64 9.36
CA TRP A 200 -6.18 -8.24 9.14
C TRP A 200 -5.14 -8.13 8.03
N VAL A 201 -5.41 -7.33 6.99
CA VAL A 201 -4.51 -7.18 5.85
C VAL A 201 -4.00 -5.74 5.74
N ASP A 202 -2.68 -5.58 5.69
CA ASP A 202 -2.03 -4.32 5.30
C ASP A 202 -1.83 -4.30 3.78
N ALA A 203 -2.64 -3.52 3.08
CA ALA A 203 -2.55 -3.35 1.64
C ALA A 203 -1.85 -2.05 1.21
N VAL A 204 -1.17 -1.35 2.13
CA VAL A 204 -0.51 -0.06 1.85
C VAL A 204 0.42 -0.16 0.64
N HIS A 205 1.24 -1.20 0.59
CA HIS A 205 2.20 -1.36 -0.49
C HIS A 205 1.58 -1.93 -1.78
N TYR A 206 0.55 -2.76 -1.67
CA TYR A 206 -0.12 -3.35 -2.83
C TYR A 206 -1.05 -2.38 -3.56
N ALA A 207 -1.65 -1.44 -2.85
CA ALA A 207 -2.72 -0.58 -3.35
C ALA A 207 -2.43 0.17 -4.67
N PRO A 208 -1.20 0.69 -4.95
CA PRO A 208 -0.91 1.34 -6.23
C PRO A 208 -0.65 0.37 -7.39
N HIS A 209 -0.45 -0.94 -7.13
CA HIS A 209 0.12 -1.89 -8.10
C HIS A 209 -0.85 -2.94 -8.62
N GLY A 210 -1.96 -3.17 -7.94
CA GLY A 210 -2.90 -4.21 -8.34
C GLY A 210 -4.33 -4.01 -7.84
N PRO A 211 -5.31 -4.70 -8.45
CA PRO A 211 -6.71 -4.58 -8.08
C PRO A 211 -6.97 -5.21 -6.71
N ILE A 212 -7.59 -4.46 -5.81
CA ILE A 212 -8.05 -4.97 -4.52
C ILE A 212 -9.53 -5.34 -4.61
N ASP A 213 -9.89 -6.50 -4.09
CA ASP A 213 -11.26 -6.98 -3.99
C ASP A 213 -11.48 -7.66 -2.63
N VAL A 214 -11.92 -6.87 -1.64
CA VAL A 214 -12.07 -7.34 -0.26
C VAL A 214 -13.07 -8.49 -0.13
N GLN A 215 -14.04 -8.59 -1.04
CA GLN A 215 -15.02 -9.68 -1.03
C GLN A 215 -14.39 -11.00 -1.48
N ARG A 216 -13.44 -10.97 -2.42
CA ARG A 216 -12.73 -12.16 -2.91
C ARG A 216 -11.52 -12.52 -2.06
N LEU A 217 -10.87 -11.54 -1.43
CA LEU A 217 -9.73 -11.80 -0.53
C LEU A 217 -10.12 -12.60 0.70
N GLY A 218 -11.38 -12.47 1.14
CA GLY A 218 -11.86 -13.17 2.34
C GLY A 218 -11.35 -12.57 3.65
N CYS A 219 -10.60 -11.47 3.62
CA CYS A 219 -10.15 -10.79 4.84
C CYS A 219 -11.31 -10.19 5.64
N ASP A 220 -11.07 -9.88 6.91
CA ASP A 220 -12.05 -9.28 7.81
C ASP A 220 -11.84 -7.78 7.97
N PHE A 221 -10.58 -7.36 7.87
CA PHE A 221 -10.15 -5.96 7.85
C PHE A 221 -9.05 -5.76 6.81
N LEU A 222 -9.02 -4.57 6.21
CA LEU A 222 -7.95 -4.16 5.30
C LEU A 222 -7.62 -2.69 5.51
N VAL A 223 -6.33 -2.37 5.57
CA VAL A 223 -5.86 -0.98 5.72
C VAL A 223 -4.97 -0.57 4.55
N CYS A 224 -5.05 0.71 4.19
CA CYS A 224 -4.13 1.35 3.25
C CYS A 224 -3.97 2.84 3.58
N SER A 225 -3.10 3.53 2.85
CA SER A 225 -2.86 4.97 2.98
C SER A 225 -2.81 5.61 1.60
N ALA A 226 -3.60 6.66 1.40
CA ALA A 226 -3.81 7.24 0.07
C ALA A 226 -2.53 7.81 -0.57
N TYR A 227 -1.57 8.28 0.21
CA TYR A 227 -0.29 8.79 -0.31
C TYR A 227 0.58 7.71 -1.00
N LYS A 228 0.19 6.43 -0.92
CA LYS A 228 0.83 5.35 -1.67
C LYS A 228 0.18 5.12 -3.03
N PHE A 229 -1.09 5.50 -3.20
CA PHE A 229 -1.83 5.39 -4.46
C PHE A 229 -2.26 6.77 -4.98
N PHE A 230 -1.25 7.67 -5.13
CA PHE A 230 -1.33 8.96 -5.81
C PHE A 230 -2.20 10.01 -5.10
N GLY A 231 -2.58 9.78 -3.84
CA GLY A 231 -3.42 10.65 -3.02
C GLY A 231 -2.67 11.38 -1.91
N PRO A 232 -3.40 12.09 -1.04
CA PRO A 232 -2.84 12.79 0.12
C PRO A 232 -2.58 11.87 1.30
N HIS A 233 -1.99 12.41 2.39
CA HIS A 233 -1.81 11.70 3.66
C HIS A 233 -3.14 11.50 4.37
N VAL A 234 -3.82 10.43 4.01
CA VAL A 234 -5.08 9.95 4.61
C VAL A 234 -5.00 8.43 4.74
N GLY A 235 -5.27 7.93 5.94
CA GLY A 235 -5.43 6.50 6.20
C GLY A 235 -6.84 6.04 5.89
N VAL A 236 -6.95 4.84 5.36
CA VAL A 236 -8.22 4.19 5.03
C VAL A 236 -8.22 2.79 5.65
N LEU A 237 -9.27 2.47 6.37
CA LEU A 237 -9.57 1.12 6.84
C LEU A 237 -10.91 0.70 6.25
N TRP A 238 -10.94 -0.48 5.70
CA TRP A 238 -12.14 -1.26 5.44
C TRP A 238 -12.26 -2.36 6.50
N GLY A 239 -13.47 -2.56 7.01
CA GLY A 239 -13.80 -3.68 7.88
C GLY A 239 -15.20 -4.17 7.61
N LYS A 240 -15.43 -5.49 7.70
CA LYS A 240 -16.77 -6.06 7.59
C LYS A 240 -17.71 -5.35 8.54
N PHE A 241 -18.87 -4.90 8.05
CA PHE A 241 -19.81 -4.08 8.81
C PHE A 241 -20.16 -4.70 10.17
N ASP A 242 -20.53 -5.98 10.17
CA ASP A 242 -20.94 -6.69 11.39
C ASP A 242 -19.79 -6.79 12.41
N LEU A 243 -18.54 -6.87 11.96
CA LEU A 243 -17.38 -6.88 12.86
C LEU A 243 -17.12 -5.50 13.43
N LEU A 244 -17.20 -4.44 12.61
CA LEU A 244 -17.09 -3.07 13.09
C LEU A 244 -18.18 -2.74 14.10
N GLU A 245 -19.42 -3.21 13.91
CA GLU A 245 -20.50 -3.03 14.88
C GLU A 245 -20.24 -3.70 16.23
N GLN A 246 -19.54 -4.83 16.23
CA GLN A 246 -19.20 -5.56 17.44
C GLN A 246 -18.04 -4.93 18.23
N LEU A 247 -17.23 -4.06 17.62
CA LEU A 247 -16.08 -3.46 18.27
C LEU A 247 -16.47 -2.18 19.05
N SER A 248 -15.89 -2.03 20.23
CA SER A 248 -16.03 -0.83 21.05
C SER A 248 -14.94 0.17 20.69
N ALA A 249 -15.34 1.35 20.20
CA ALA A 249 -14.41 2.43 19.86
C ALA A 249 -14.05 3.31 21.05
N TYR A 250 -12.87 3.91 21.01
CA TYR A 250 -12.48 5.01 21.90
C TYR A 250 -12.93 6.33 21.26
N GLN A 251 -14.00 6.91 21.80
CA GLN A 251 -14.59 8.14 21.26
C GLN A 251 -15.00 9.11 22.37
N VAL A 252 -15.09 10.41 22.04
CA VAL A 252 -15.65 11.40 22.95
C VAL A 252 -17.17 11.22 23.07
N ARG A 253 -17.75 11.54 24.23
CA ARG A 253 -19.17 11.27 24.56
C ARG A 253 -20.18 11.77 23.52
N PRO A 254 -20.04 12.98 22.93
CA PRO A 254 -21.00 13.47 21.94
C PRO A 254 -20.77 12.96 20.51
N ALA A 255 -19.74 12.15 20.28
CA ALA A 255 -19.47 11.61 18.93
C ALA A 255 -20.59 10.65 18.47
N ASN A 256 -20.79 10.57 17.15
CA ASN A 256 -21.76 9.66 16.56
C ASN A 256 -21.36 8.20 16.87
N PRO A 257 -22.20 7.41 17.58
CA PRO A 257 -21.88 6.04 17.97
C PRO A 257 -22.02 5.02 16.84
N LYS A 258 -22.49 5.40 15.65
CA LYS A 258 -22.70 4.49 14.52
C LYS A 258 -21.40 4.23 13.76
N VAL A 259 -21.27 3.07 13.18
CA VAL A 259 -20.24 2.73 12.18
C VAL A 259 -20.49 3.58 10.92
N PRO A 260 -19.46 4.10 10.29
CA PRO A 260 -18.03 4.07 10.62
C PRO A 260 -17.58 5.17 11.59
N TYR A 261 -18.42 6.15 11.86
CA TYR A 261 -18.12 7.41 12.57
C TYR A 261 -17.51 7.20 13.96
N ARG A 262 -17.88 6.12 14.67
CA ARG A 262 -17.36 5.82 16.01
C ARG A 262 -15.84 5.60 16.04
N PHE A 263 -15.24 5.19 14.92
CA PHE A 263 -13.80 4.95 14.81
C PHE A 263 -13.01 6.16 14.30
N GLU A 264 -13.71 7.21 13.88
CA GLU A 264 -13.13 8.46 13.38
C GLU A 264 -13.00 9.47 14.52
N THR A 265 -11.81 9.47 15.14
CA THR A 265 -11.55 10.30 16.31
C THR A 265 -11.24 11.74 15.90
N GLY A 266 -12.12 12.67 16.30
CA GLY A 266 -12.00 14.09 15.99
C GLY A 266 -12.48 14.44 14.57
N THR A 267 -12.24 15.70 14.19
CA THR A 267 -12.56 16.19 12.84
C THR A 267 -11.59 15.59 11.83
N LEU A 268 -12.12 15.02 10.75
CA LEU A 268 -11.32 14.43 9.68
C LEU A 268 -10.54 15.50 8.90
N ASN A 269 -9.48 15.07 8.22
CA ASN A 269 -8.77 15.86 7.21
C ASN A 269 -9.64 15.91 5.92
N GLN A 270 -10.61 16.84 5.91
CA GLN A 270 -11.68 16.89 4.91
C GLN A 270 -11.16 17.31 3.54
N GLU A 271 -10.18 18.23 3.48
CA GLU A 271 -9.45 18.56 2.27
C GLU A 271 -8.68 17.36 1.71
N GLY A 272 -8.12 16.55 2.59
CA GLY A 272 -7.51 15.27 2.21
C GLY A 272 -8.53 14.27 1.64
N LEU A 273 -9.77 14.24 2.17
CA LEU A 273 -10.83 13.38 1.62
C LEU A 273 -11.21 13.81 0.19
N ALA A 274 -11.25 15.12 -0.11
CA ALA A 274 -11.41 15.59 -1.48
C ALA A 274 -10.29 15.08 -2.39
N GLY A 275 -9.04 15.11 -1.89
CA GLY A 275 -7.88 14.55 -2.59
C GLY A 275 -7.96 13.02 -2.79
N VAL A 276 -8.47 12.26 -1.81
CA VAL A 276 -8.71 10.81 -1.94
C VAL A 276 -9.68 10.52 -3.07
N THR A 277 -10.81 11.24 -3.14
CA THR A 277 -11.76 11.08 -4.24
C THR A 277 -11.09 11.34 -5.58
N ALA A 278 -10.33 12.44 -5.69
CA ALA A 278 -9.64 12.80 -6.92
C ALA A 278 -8.57 11.77 -7.34
N ALA A 279 -7.87 11.15 -6.40
CA ALA A 279 -6.91 10.07 -6.69
C ALA A 279 -7.61 8.81 -7.25
N VAL A 280 -8.75 8.43 -6.66
CA VAL A 280 -9.55 7.31 -7.16
C VAL A 280 -10.14 7.63 -8.54
N ASP A 281 -10.61 8.86 -8.77
CA ASP A 281 -11.16 9.28 -10.06
C ASP A 281 -10.06 9.40 -11.13
N TYR A 282 -8.82 9.79 -10.76
CA TYR A 282 -7.64 9.70 -11.61
C TYR A 282 -7.40 8.26 -12.08
N LEU A 283 -7.37 7.31 -11.16
CA LEU A 283 -7.20 5.88 -11.50
C LEU A 283 -8.33 5.38 -12.40
N ALA A 284 -9.59 5.74 -12.11
CA ALA A 284 -10.71 5.41 -12.98
C ALA A 284 -10.53 6.01 -14.40
N GLY A 285 -9.97 7.23 -14.49
CA GLY A 285 -9.58 7.87 -15.75
C GLY A 285 -8.55 7.05 -16.54
N VAL A 286 -7.54 6.51 -15.86
CA VAL A 286 -6.57 5.57 -16.48
C VAL A 286 -7.30 4.35 -17.02
N GLY A 287 -8.26 3.79 -16.29
CA GLY A 287 -9.08 2.66 -16.75
C GLY A 287 -9.87 2.97 -18.02
N ARG A 288 -10.52 4.13 -18.07
CA ARG A 288 -11.25 4.58 -19.27
C ARG A 288 -10.33 4.75 -20.48
N ALA A 289 -9.13 5.27 -20.28
CA ALA A 289 -8.20 5.58 -21.35
C ALA A 289 -7.43 4.34 -21.88
N TYR A 290 -7.06 3.44 -21.00
CA TYR A 290 -6.12 2.35 -21.31
C TYR A 290 -6.65 0.95 -20.97
N GLY A 291 -7.82 0.84 -20.34
CA GLY A 291 -8.35 -0.42 -19.81
C GLY A 291 -9.13 -1.27 -20.80
N ALA A 292 -9.46 -0.79 -21.99
CA ALA A 292 -10.36 -1.46 -22.96
C ALA A 292 -9.91 -2.89 -23.34
N THR A 293 -8.60 -3.17 -23.31
CA THR A 293 -8.04 -4.50 -23.61
C THR A 293 -8.25 -5.51 -22.48
N PHE A 294 -8.68 -5.05 -21.29
CA PHE A 294 -8.91 -5.89 -20.10
C PHE A 294 -10.40 -6.17 -19.87
N ASP A 295 -11.24 -5.99 -20.86
CA ASP A 295 -12.71 -6.02 -20.79
C ASP A 295 -13.30 -7.46 -20.68
N GLY A 296 -12.45 -8.46 -20.41
CA GLY A 296 -12.86 -9.88 -20.44
C GLY A 296 -13.69 -10.36 -19.25
N ASN A 297 -14.06 -9.50 -18.28
CA ASN A 297 -14.83 -9.96 -17.12
C ASN A 297 -15.69 -8.84 -16.49
N SER A 298 -16.83 -8.56 -17.12
CA SER A 298 -17.81 -7.55 -16.69
C SER A 298 -18.61 -7.95 -15.43
N ALA A 299 -17.93 -8.50 -14.41
CA ALA A 299 -18.54 -8.71 -13.08
C ALA A 299 -18.79 -7.36 -12.36
N PHE A 300 -18.22 -6.28 -12.87
CA PHE A 300 -18.30 -4.93 -12.33
C PHE A 300 -18.89 -3.97 -13.34
N ASP A 301 -19.41 -2.86 -12.86
CA ASP A 301 -19.93 -1.74 -13.66
C ASP A 301 -19.40 -0.40 -13.14
N GLY A 302 -19.57 0.66 -13.94
CA GLY A 302 -19.21 2.03 -13.59
C GLY A 302 -17.75 2.17 -13.09
N ARG A 303 -17.56 2.99 -12.04
CA ARG A 303 -16.22 3.27 -11.52
C ARG A 303 -15.47 2.01 -11.03
N ARG A 304 -16.17 1.00 -10.50
CA ARG A 304 -15.53 -0.26 -10.09
C ARG A 304 -14.89 -0.98 -11.27
N GLN A 305 -15.57 -1.06 -12.40
CA GLN A 305 -15.01 -1.66 -13.62
C GLN A 305 -13.81 -0.86 -14.10
N GLU A 306 -13.94 0.46 -14.20
CA GLU A 306 -12.86 1.36 -14.62
C GLU A 306 -11.60 1.18 -13.74
N LEU A 307 -11.77 1.10 -12.43
CA LEU A 307 -10.68 0.88 -11.47
C LEU A 307 -10.01 -0.49 -11.66
N LYS A 308 -10.78 -1.57 -11.86
CA LYS A 308 -10.19 -2.90 -12.12
C LYS A 308 -9.38 -2.91 -13.42
N GLN A 309 -9.90 -2.29 -14.46
CA GLN A 309 -9.21 -2.12 -15.74
C GLN A 309 -7.94 -1.29 -15.59
N ALA A 310 -8.00 -0.16 -14.84
CA ALA A 310 -6.84 0.67 -14.55
C ALA A 310 -5.72 -0.14 -13.88
N MET A 311 -6.06 -0.84 -12.80
CA MET A 311 -5.07 -1.57 -12.01
C MET A 311 -4.45 -2.74 -12.79
N GLN A 312 -5.19 -3.36 -13.72
CA GLN A 312 -4.64 -4.37 -14.63
C GLN A 312 -3.69 -3.75 -15.67
N ALA A 313 -4.06 -2.59 -16.23
CA ALA A 313 -3.20 -1.85 -17.16
C ALA A 313 -1.90 -1.40 -16.47
N ILE A 314 -2.00 -0.85 -15.27
CA ILE A 314 -0.86 -0.43 -14.44
C ILE A 314 0.05 -1.62 -14.15
N ALA A 315 -0.49 -2.72 -13.62
CA ALA A 315 0.30 -3.92 -13.32
C ALA A 315 1.04 -4.47 -14.56
N THR A 316 0.37 -4.46 -15.73
CA THR A 316 0.99 -4.91 -16.98
C THR A 316 2.12 -3.99 -17.44
N TYR A 317 1.92 -2.68 -17.36
CA TYR A 317 2.95 -1.69 -17.72
C TYR A 317 4.15 -1.75 -16.77
N GLU A 318 3.90 -1.73 -15.47
CA GLU A 318 4.94 -1.79 -14.43
C GLU A 318 5.75 -3.09 -14.53
N ARG A 319 5.12 -4.21 -14.82
CA ARG A 319 5.81 -5.50 -15.02
C ARG A 319 6.86 -5.44 -16.11
N ARG A 320 6.58 -4.79 -17.24
CA ARG A 320 7.55 -4.64 -18.33
C ARG A 320 8.79 -3.90 -17.85
N LEU A 321 8.63 -2.72 -17.25
CA LEU A 321 9.72 -1.92 -16.72
C LEU A 321 10.51 -2.65 -15.63
N PHE A 322 9.79 -3.33 -14.77
CA PHE A 322 10.35 -4.12 -13.67
C PHE A 322 11.20 -5.29 -14.19
N THR A 323 10.75 -5.99 -15.23
CA THR A 323 11.50 -7.10 -15.85
C THR A 323 12.84 -6.61 -16.40
N GLU A 324 12.83 -5.48 -17.12
CA GLU A 324 14.04 -4.87 -17.65
C GLU A 324 15.00 -4.42 -16.54
N MET A 325 14.47 -3.83 -15.46
CA MET A 325 15.28 -3.38 -14.32
C MET A 325 15.92 -4.56 -13.59
N ILE A 326 15.20 -5.65 -13.32
CA ILE A 326 15.75 -6.85 -12.68
C ILE A 326 16.86 -7.45 -13.56
N ALA A 327 16.61 -7.63 -14.85
CA ALA A 327 17.61 -8.18 -15.78
C ALA A 327 18.87 -7.30 -15.86
N GLY A 328 18.69 -5.97 -15.88
CA GLY A 328 19.78 -5.02 -15.85
C GLY A 328 20.61 -5.13 -14.57
N LEU A 329 19.97 -5.16 -13.40
CA LEU A 329 20.66 -5.31 -12.12
C LEU A 329 21.40 -6.64 -12.00
N GLN A 330 20.82 -7.75 -12.46
CA GLN A 330 21.47 -9.07 -12.47
C GLN A 330 22.73 -9.09 -13.36
N SER A 331 22.83 -8.22 -14.37
CA SER A 331 24.00 -8.11 -15.24
C SER A 331 25.17 -7.34 -14.60
N LEU A 332 24.93 -6.61 -13.52
CA LEU A 332 25.95 -5.80 -12.85
C LEU A 332 26.72 -6.62 -11.81
N PRO A 333 28.07 -6.53 -11.78
CA PRO A 333 28.87 -7.28 -10.82
C PRO A 333 28.65 -6.77 -9.38
N GLY A 334 28.69 -7.69 -8.42
CA GLY A 334 28.58 -7.38 -7.00
C GLY A 334 27.19 -7.00 -6.53
N ILE A 335 26.15 -7.08 -7.37
CA ILE A 335 24.75 -6.85 -6.98
C ILE A 335 24.16 -8.15 -6.40
N THR A 336 23.57 -8.04 -5.22
CA THR A 336 22.71 -9.09 -4.62
C THR A 336 21.28 -8.56 -4.59
N LEU A 337 20.36 -9.27 -5.24
CA LEU A 337 18.92 -8.96 -5.25
C LEU A 337 18.20 -9.78 -4.19
N TYR A 338 17.18 -9.18 -3.56
CA TYR A 338 16.33 -9.83 -2.57
C TYR A 338 14.90 -9.95 -3.07
N GLY A 339 14.28 -11.11 -2.77
CA GLY A 339 12.93 -11.46 -3.24
C GLY A 339 12.96 -12.20 -4.58
N ILE A 340 11.77 -12.41 -5.15
CA ILE A 340 11.55 -13.20 -6.36
C ILE A 340 12.26 -12.55 -7.56
N THR A 341 13.13 -13.29 -8.25
CA THR A 341 13.89 -12.80 -9.42
C THR A 341 13.62 -13.60 -10.70
N ASP A 342 12.87 -14.70 -10.62
CA ASP A 342 12.45 -15.46 -11.81
C ASP A 342 11.30 -14.73 -12.53
N PRO A 343 11.47 -14.34 -13.81
CA PRO A 343 10.44 -13.67 -14.59
C PRO A 343 9.13 -14.46 -14.72
N ALA A 344 9.18 -15.79 -14.63
CA ALA A 344 7.99 -16.65 -14.67
C ALA A 344 7.08 -16.46 -13.44
N GLU A 345 7.62 -15.92 -12.35
CA GLU A 345 6.96 -15.77 -11.06
C GLU A 345 6.65 -14.30 -10.70
N PHE A 346 6.85 -13.35 -11.61
CA PHE A 346 6.61 -11.91 -11.35
C PHE A 346 5.14 -11.56 -11.12
N ASP A 347 4.21 -12.49 -11.30
CA ASP A 347 2.82 -12.34 -10.84
C ASP A 347 2.70 -12.31 -9.31
N GLU A 348 3.71 -12.83 -8.61
CA GLU A 348 3.78 -12.87 -7.15
C GLU A 348 4.64 -11.75 -6.57
N ARG A 349 4.88 -10.67 -7.32
CA ARG A 349 5.70 -9.56 -6.90
C ARG A 349 5.18 -8.21 -7.40
N CYS A 350 5.17 -7.19 -6.50
CA CYS A 350 5.06 -5.79 -6.87
C CYS A 350 6.38 -5.28 -7.47
N PRO A 351 6.38 -4.17 -8.23
CA PRO A 351 7.57 -3.62 -8.89
C PRO A 351 8.50 -2.89 -7.91
N THR A 352 8.82 -3.53 -6.80
CA THR A 352 9.72 -3.05 -5.75
C THR A 352 10.92 -3.98 -5.64
N ILE A 353 12.11 -3.41 -5.77
CA ILE A 353 13.37 -4.12 -5.80
C ILE A 353 14.23 -3.68 -4.63
N ALA A 354 14.69 -4.63 -3.83
CA ALA A 354 15.71 -4.42 -2.82
C ALA A 354 17.02 -5.08 -3.26
N PHE A 355 18.13 -4.37 -3.06
CA PHE A 355 19.44 -4.90 -3.41
C PHE A 355 20.55 -4.33 -2.50
N THR A 356 21.66 -5.05 -2.47
CA THR A 356 22.97 -4.58 -1.96
C THR A 356 24.01 -4.65 -3.06
N ARG A 357 25.12 -3.94 -2.90
CA ARG A 357 26.26 -3.99 -3.81
C ARG A 357 27.56 -4.10 -3.04
N ASP A 358 28.42 -5.03 -3.42
CA ASP A 358 29.74 -5.24 -2.84
C ASP A 358 30.58 -3.96 -2.87
N GLY A 359 31.25 -3.65 -1.76
CA GLY A 359 32.13 -2.50 -1.63
C GLY A 359 31.41 -1.16 -1.32
N PHE A 360 30.09 -1.13 -1.29
CA PHE A 360 29.31 0.09 -1.00
C PHE A 360 28.26 -0.17 0.06
N THR A 361 28.04 0.81 0.95
CA THR A 361 26.87 0.81 1.82
C THR A 361 25.62 1.27 1.05
N PRO A 362 24.41 0.84 1.46
CA PRO A 362 23.16 1.33 0.85
C PRO A 362 23.05 2.87 0.83
N ALA A 363 23.48 3.54 1.91
CA ALA A 363 23.49 5.00 2.00
C ALA A 363 24.43 5.65 0.98
N GLN A 364 25.62 5.06 0.72
CA GLN A 364 26.53 5.58 -0.31
C GLN A 364 25.91 5.46 -1.72
N ILE A 365 25.22 4.35 -2.00
CA ILE A 365 24.55 4.16 -3.28
C ILE A 365 23.39 5.16 -3.44
N ALA A 366 22.57 5.33 -2.40
CA ALA A 366 21.44 6.27 -2.43
C ALA A 366 21.92 7.71 -2.60
N ALA A 367 22.99 8.13 -1.90
CA ALA A 367 23.58 9.46 -2.06
C ALA A 367 24.14 9.68 -3.47
N TYR A 368 24.87 8.70 -4.02
CA TYR A 368 25.42 8.76 -5.39
C TYR A 368 24.34 8.92 -6.47
N LEU A 369 23.22 8.18 -6.32
CA LEU A 369 22.07 8.26 -7.22
C LEU A 369 21.34 9.60 -7.04
N GLY A 370 21.15 10.05 -5.78
CA GLY A 370 20.50 11.32 -5.46
C GLY A 370 21.20 12.52 -6.06
N GLU A 371 22.55 12.56 -6.06
CA GLU A 371 23.36 13.60 -6.75
C GLU A 371 23.14 13.63 -8.27
N ARG A 372 22.60 12.56 -8.84
CA ARG A 372 22.28 12.44 -10.27
C ARG A 372 20.78 12.60 -10.56
N GLY A 373 20.02 13.09 -9.57
CA GLY A 373 18.57 13.27 -9.70
C GLY A 373 17.80 11.97 -9.80
N ILE A 374 18.33 10.86 -9.28
CA ILE A 374 17.68 9.55 -9.23
C ILE A 374 17.37 9.23 -7.77
N PHE A 375 16.08 9.27 -7.40
CA PHE A 375 15.64 9.17 -6.02
C PHE A 375 15.29 7.72 -5.65
N VAL A 376 15.98 7.20 -4.65
CA VAL A 376 15.78 5.86 -4.10
C VAL A 376 15.81 5.94 -2.58
N TRP A 377 15.38 4.89 -1.89
CA TRP A 377 15.52 4.79 -0.44
C TRP A 377 16.61 3.78 -0.07
N ASP A 378 17.26 4.01 1.05
CA ASP A 378 18.17 3.07 1.73
C ASP A 378 17.70 2.75 3.16
N GLY A 379 18.21 1.70 3.75
CA GLY A 379 17.91 1.28 5.11
C GLY A 379 17.00 0.06 5.21
N ASN A 380 16.18 0.00 6.27
CA ASN A 380 15.24 -1.10 6.53
C ASN A 380 13.77 -0.75 6.19
N TYR A 381 13.45 0.47 5.85
CA TYR A 381 12.12 0.94 5.39
C TYR A 381 11.00 0.64 6.38
N TYR A 382 11.28 0.60 7.68
CA TYR A 382 10.38 0.09 8.74
C TYR A 382 10.00 -1.39 8.57
N ALA A 383 10.79 -2.17 7.83
CA ALA A 383 10.68 -3.62 7.73
C ALA A 383 11.88 -4.29 8.41
N ILE A 384 12.17 -3.89 9.65
CA ILE A 384 13.34 -4.31 10.40
C ILE A 384 13.47 -5.83 10.50
N ASN A 385 12.35 -6.53 10.68
CA ASN A 385 12.35 -8.00 10.76
C ASN A 385 12.84 -8.65 9.44
N VAL A 386 12.65 -7.97 8.30
CA VAL A 386 13.15 -8.43 6.99
C VAL A 386 14.66 -8.29 6.94
N THR A 387 15.19 -7.11 7.25
CA THR A 387 16.63 -6.82 7.16
C THR A 387 17.45 -7.60 8.20
N GLU A 388 16.90 -7.82 9.41
CA GLU A 388 17.50 -8.71 10.41
C GLU A 388 17.53 -10.17 9.93
N ARG A 389 16.42 -10.68 9.39
CA ARG A 389 16.29 -12.06 8.91
C ARG A 389 17.20 -12.36 7.71
N LEU A 390 17.40 -11.37 6.84
CA LEU A 390 18.32 -11.43 5.70
C LEU A 390 19.79 -11.18 6.11
N GLY A 391 20.05 -10.77 7.36
CA GLY A 391 21.40 -10.52 7.88
C GLY A 391 22.04 -9.23 7.36
N VAL A 392 21.25 -8.28 6.83
CA VAL A 392 21.75 -7.03 6.25
C VAL A 392 21.52 -5.79 7.12
N GLU A 393 20.82 -5.90 8.26
CA GLU A 393 20.53 -4.76 9.14
C GLU A 393 21.81 -4.09 9.64
N ALA A 394 22.80 -4.87 10.10
CA ALA A 394 24.06 -4.35 10.61
C ALA A 394 24.93 -3.64 9.56
N SER A 395 24.72 -3.91 8.26
CA SER A 395 25.40 -3.24 7.14
C SER A 395 24.66 -2.01 6.61
N GLY A 396 23.56 -1.60 7.27
CA GLY A 396 22.76 -0.44 6.91
C GLY A 396 21.56 -0.77 6.03
N GLY A 397 21.10 -2.03 6.02
CA GLY A 397 19.94 -2.48 5.27
C GLY A 397 20.23 -2.69 3.78
N MET A 398 19.32 -2.23 2.93
CA MET A 398 19.36 -2.40 1.48
C MET A 398 19.08 -1.07 0.76
N VAL A 399 19.36 -0.99 -0.53
CA VAL A 399 18.79 0.03 -1.41
C VAL A 399 17.44 -0.48 -1.91
N ARG A 400 16.42 0.37 -1.88
CA ARG A 400 15.09 0.04 -2.40
C ARG A 400 14.71 0.97 -3.55
N VAL A 401 14.37 0.37 -4.67
CA VAL A 401 13.86 0.99 -5.88
C VAL A 401 12.43 0.52 -6.11
N GLY A 402 11.51 1.40 -6.39
CA GLY A 402 10.13 1.04 -6.72
C GLY A 402 9.62 1.83 -7.90
N LEU A 403 9.07 1.12 -8.85
CA LEU A 403 8.43 1.68 -10.02
C LEU A 403 6.97 2.01 -9.74
N ALA A 404 6.48 3.05 -10.39
CA ALA A 404 5.07 3.34 -10.52
C ALA A 404 4.75 3.56 -12.01
N HIS A 405 3.48 3.51 -12.37
CA HIS A 405 3.05 3.59 -13.77
C HIS A 405 3.40 4.91 -14.48
N TYR A 406 3.92 5.89 -13.78
CA TYR A 406 4.46 7.12 -14.36
C TYR A 406 5.96 7.05 -14.71
N ASN A 407 6.66 5.96 -14.33
CA ASN A 407 8.06 5.78 -14.70
C ASN A 407 8.18 5.32 -16.16
N THR A 408 9.37 5.51 -16.75
CA THR A 408 9.62 5.18 -18.16
C THR A 408 10.84 4.28 -18.33
N GLN A 409 10.99 3.71 -19.53
CA GLN A 409 12.16 2.89 -19.88
C GLN A 409 13.44 3.71 -19.82
N GLU A 410 13.41 4.97 -20.28
CA GLU A 410 14.58 5.86 -20.26
C GLU A 410 15.05 6.12 -18.81
N GLU A 411 14.14 6.16 -17.86
CA GLU A 411 14.49 6.30 -16.44
C GLU A 411 15.16 5.02 -15.91
N VAL A 412 14.69 3.85 -16.32
CA VAL A 412 15.33 2.55 -16.00
C VAL A 412 16.74 2.49 -16.57
N ASP A 413 16.92 2.87 -17.85
CA ASP A 413 18.21 2.87 -18.53
C ASP A 413 19.19 3.84 -17.85
N ARG A 414 18.71 5.04 -17.46
CA ARG A 414 19.50 6.03 -16.74
C ARG A 414 19.97 5.52 -15.38
N PHE A 415 19.11 4.86 -14.63
CA PHE A 415 19.44 4.25 -13.35
C PHE A 415 20.49 3.15 -13.48
N LEU A 416 20.33 2.23 -14.44
CA LEU A 416 21.28 1.14 -14.66
C LEU A 416 22.65 1.66 -15.14
N THR A 417 22.65 2.71 -15.97
CA THR A 417 23.86 3.39 -16.41
C THR A 417 24.60 4.03 -15.24
N ALA A 418 23.89 4.77 -14.38
CA ALA A 418 24.48 5.39 -13.20
C ALA A 418 25.10 4.34 -12.26
N LEU A 419 24.42 3.21 -12.01
CA LEU A 419 24.99 2.13 -11.22
C LEU A 419 26.23 1.49 -11.86
N LYS A 420 26.25 1.34 -13.18
CA LYS A 420 27.40 0.79 -13.90
C LYS A 420 28.63 1.69 -13.79
N GLU A 421 28.44 3.01 -13.77
CA GLU A 421 29.50 4.00 -13.66
C GLU A 421 30.01 4.20 -12.22
N MET A 422 29.29 3.71 -11.24
CA MET A 422 29.67 3.81 -9.82
C MET A 422 30.88 2.87 -9.55
N THR A 423 32.05 3.45 -9.31
CA THR A 423 33.35 2.75 -9.11
C THR A 423 33.92 3.03 -7.72
#